data_9da41bffff732ab10dd51698e28a0721
#
_entry.id   9da41bffff732ab10dd51698e28a0721
#
_cell.length_a   1.000
_cell.length_b   1.000
_cell.length_c   1.000
_cell.angle_alpha   90.00
_cell.angle_beta   90.00
_cell.angle_gamma   90.00
#
_symmetry.space_group_name_H-M   'P 1'
#
loop_
_entity.id
_entity.type
_entity.pdbx_description
1 polymer ?
#
loop_
_entity_poly.entity_id
_entity_poly.type
_entity_poly.pdbx_seq_one_letter_code
_entity_poly.pdbx_strand_id
1 'polypeptide(L)'
;MLVFETYSKCWSLPKGHIEAGETDVQTALRELYEETGLTANLDTSRCASIEYPISSFARKQVAFFLGEVAGVPKVREGEIDKFKWVTAEELKDYLFPDTYEACKALLR
;
A
#
# COMPACT_ATOMS: atom_id res chain seq x y z
N MET A 1 4.82 7.02 -1.57
CA MET A 1 4.60 6.76 -3.01
C MET A 1 3.20 6.23 -3.24
N LEU A 2 2.55 6.71 -4.28
CA LEU A 2 1.23 6.23 -4.70
C LEU A 2 1.32 5.56 -6.06
N VAL A 3 0.45 4.58 -6.28
CA VAL A 3 0.26 3.93 -7.58
C VAL A 3 -1.18 4.14 -8.05
N PHE A 4 -1.36 4.24 -9.36
CA PHE A 4 -2.69 4.38 -9.97
C PHE A 4 -3.10 3.03 -10.53
N GLU A 5 -4.13 2.44 -9.93
CA GLU A 5 -4.59 1.10 -10.30
C GLU A 5 -5.39 1.14 -11.60
N THR A 6 -5.04 0.25 -12.53
CA THR A 6 -5.64 0.20 -13.87
C THR A 6 -7.15 -0.06 -13.83
N TYR A 7 -7.58 -1.01 -13.00
CA TYR A 7 -8.98 -1.44 -12.97
C TYR A 7 -9.87 -0.52 -12.13
N SER A 8 -9.44 -0.14 -10.94
CA SER A 8 -10.24 0.70 -10.05
C SER A 8 -10.24 2.17 -10.45
N LYS A 9 -9.25 2.59 -11.25
CA LYS A 9 -9.03 3.99 -11.64
C LYS A 9 -8.84 4.89 -10.43
N CYS A 10 -8.18 4.37 -9.38
CA CYS A 10 -7.93 5.07 -8.13
C CYS A 10 -6.46 5.08 -7.78
N TRP A 11 -6.03 6.15 -7.13
CA TRP A 11 -4.73 6.20 -6.49
C TRP A 11 -4.76 5.39 -5.20
N SER A 12 -3.70 4.67 -4.93
CA SER A 12 -3.60 3.80 -3.78
C SER A 12 -2.15 3.66 -3.33
N LEU A 13 -1.95 3.19 -2.10
CA LEU A 13 -0.64 2.71 -1.67
C LEU A 13 -0.39 1.35 -2.31
N PRO A 14 0.88 0.99 -2.58
CA PRO A 14 1.21 -0.37 -3.02
C PRO A 14 0.71 -1.37 -1.97
N LYS A 15 -0.17 -2.26 -2.37
CA LYS A 15 -0.80 -3.23 -1.49
C LYS A 15 -1.38 -4.39 -2.28
N GLY A 16 -1.72 -5.45 -1.57
CA GLY A 16 -2.41 -6.61 -2.15
C GLY A 16 -2.83 -7.59 -1.08
N HIS A 17 -3.25 -8.75 -1.54
CA HIS A 17 -3.74 -9.80 -0.66
C HIS A 17 -2.60 -10.58 -0.02
N ILE A 18 -2.75 -10.90 1.27
CA ILE A 18 -1.87 -11.84 1.94
C ILE A 18 -2.05 -13.23 1.33
N GLU A 19 -0.94 -13.90 1.03
CA GLU A 19 -0.97 -15.27 0.53
C GLU A 19 -0.72 -16.25 1.67
N ALA A 20 -1.10 -17.51 1.45
CA ALA A 20 -0.96 -18.55 2.46
C ALA A 20 0.50 -18.65 2.94
N GLY A 21 0.69 -18.59 4.26
CA GLY A 21 2.00 -18.67 4.88
C GLY A 21 2.79 -17.37 4.93
N GLU A 22 2.26 -16.28 4.38
CA GLU A 22 2.90 -14.97 4.45
C GLU A 22 2.58 -14.24 5.75
N THR A 23 3.56 -13.49 6.26
CA THR A 23 3.31 -12.48 7.28
C THR A 23 2.89 -11.17 6.61
N ASP A 24 2.36 -10.22 7.38
CA ASP A 24 2.01 -8.89 6.87
C ASP A 24 3.22 -8.18 6.25
N VAL A 25 4.40 -8.32 6.87
CA VAL A 25 5.64 -7.74 6.36
C VAL A 25 6.01 -8.34 5.01
N GLN A 26 5.93 -9.67 4.89
CA GLN A 26 6.22 -10.36 3.63
C GLN A 26 5.26 -9.94 2.53
N THR A 27 3.98 -9.81 2.84
CA THR A 27 2.97 -9.34 1.90
C THR A 27 3.28 -7.93 1.42
N ALA A 28 3.60 -7.02 2.33
CA ALA A 28 3.92 -5.64 2.00
C ALA A 28 5.12 -5.55 1.05
N LEU A 29 6.19 -6.28 1.35
CA LEU A 29 7.40 -6.30 0.52
C LEU A 29 7.16 -6.92 -0.84
N ARG A 30 6.41 -8.02 -0.89
CA ARG A 30 6.09 -8.71 -2.14
C ARG A 30 5.24 -7.83 -3.07
N GLU A 31 4.18 -7.23 -2.54
CA GLU A 31 3.30 -6.37 -3.32
C GLU A 31 4.01 -5.11 -3.82
N LEU A 32 4.86 -4.51 -2.98
CA LEU A 32 5.67 -3.38 -3.41
C LEU A 32 6.55 -3.77 -4.60
N TYR A 33 7.22 -4.91 -4.51
CA TYR A 33 8.09 -5.38 -5.58
C TYR A 33 7.31 -5.73 -6.86
N GLU A 34 6.18 -6.42 -6.73
CA GLU A 34 5.35 -6.79 -7.87
C GLU A 34 4.79 -5.57 -8.59
N GLU A 35 4.36 -4.56 -7.85
CA GLU A 35 3.72 -3.38 -8.43
C GLU A 35 4.71 -2.33 -8.93
N THR A 36 5.89 -2.21 -8.31
CA THR A 36 6.82 -1.11 -8.59
C THR A 36 8.26 -1.54 -8.87
N GLY A 37 8.60 -2.80 -8.66
CA GLY A 37 9.98 -3.29 -8.80
C GLY A 37 10.91 -2.84 -7.68
N LEU A 38 10.40 -2.16 -6.66
CA LEU A 38 11.19 -1.64 -5.56
C LEU A 38 11.21 -2.60 -4.39
N THR A 39 12.29 -2.53 -3.60
CA THR A 39 12.36 -3.12 -2.27
C THR A 39 12.42 -2.01 -1.23
N ALA A 40 12.06 -2.31 -0.01
CA ALA A 40 12.01 -1.32 1.06
C ALA A 40 12.65 -1.85 2.33
N ASN A 41 13.19 -0.92 3.11
CA ASN A 41 13.59 -1.19 4.48
C ASN A 41 12.44 -0.73 5.38
N LEU A 42 11.68 -1.67 5.94
CA LEU A 42 10.47 -1.38 6.70
C LEU A 42 10.77 -1.22 8.19
N ASP A 43 10.11 -0.24 8.82
CA ASP A 43 10.05 -0.13 10.27
C ASP A 43 8.97 -1.10 10.77
N THR A 44 9.38 -2.30 11.19
CA THR A 44 8.46 -3.34 11.62
C THR A 44 7.99 -3.17 13.07
N SER A 45 8.51 -2.16 13.78
CA SER A 45 8.10 -1.87 15.15
C SER A 45 6.74 -1.18 15.21
N ARG A 46 6.27 -0.62 14.10
CA ARG A 46 4.98 0.07 14.01
C ARG A 46 4.20 -0.43 12.80
N CYS A 47 2.92 -0.66 13.02
CA CYS A 47 2.00 -1.12 12.00
C CYS A 47 0.65 -0.45 12.21
N ALA A 48 0.04 0.02 11.15
CA ALA A 48 -1.34 0.46 11.16
C ALA A 48 -2.13 -0.43 10.21
N SER A 49 -3.39 -0.67 10.52
CA SER A 49 -4.22 -1.53 9.68
C SER A 49 -5.62 -0.98 9.55
N ILE A 50 -6.26 -1.37 8.45
CA ILE A 50 -7.68 -1.14 8.24
C ILE A 50 -8.34 -2.47 7.94
N GLU A 51 -9.64 -2.55 8.20
CA GLU A 51 -10.43 -3.71 7.90
C GLU A 51 -11.71 -3.25 7.19
N TYR A 52 -12.07 -3.93 6.13
CA TYR A 52 -13.29 -3.60 5.39
C TYR A 52 -13.97 -4.86 4.87
N PRO A 53 -15.32 -4.83 4.74
CA PRO A 53 -16.04 -5.99 4.22
C PRO A 53 -15.80 -6.12 2.71
N ILE A 54 -15.62 -7.37 2.26
CA ILE A 54 -15.54 -7.71 0.83
C ILE A 54 -16.77 -8.48 0.38
N SER A 55 -17.54 -9.03 1.35
CA SER A 55 -18.80 -9.69 1.12
C SER A 55 -19.58 -9.74 2.42
N SER A 56 -20.79 -10.31 2.41
CA SER A 56 -21.60 -10.50 3.63
C SER A 56 -20.93 -11.42 4.65
N PHE A 57 -19.96 -12.26 4.21
CA PHE A 57 -19.36 -13.30 5.03
C PHE A 57 -17.86 -13.15 5.22
N ALA A 58 -17.24 -12.18 4.59
CA ALA A 58 -15.79 -12.03 4.63
C ALA A 58 -15.36 -10.58 4.78
N ARG A 59 -14.28 -10.37 5.52
CA ARG A 59 -13.64 -9.07 5.69
C ARG A 59 -12.19 -9.18 5.26
N LYS A 60 -11.63 -8.07 4.79
CA LYS A 60 -10.22 -7.98 4.41
C LYS A 60 -9.50 -7.03 5.36
N GLN A 61 -8.35 -7.46 5.84
CA GLN A 61 -7.45 -6.64 6.63
C GLN A 61 -6.24 -6.27 5.78
N VAL A 62 -5.87 -4.99 5.81
CA VAL A 62 -4.68 -4.50 5.13
C VAL A 62 -3.79 -3.83 6.17
N ALA A 63 -2.55 -4.28 6.27
CA ALA A 63 -1.56 -3.72 7.17
C ALA A 63 -0.63 -2.77 6.40
N PHE A 64 -0.32 -1.63 7.01
CA PHE A 64 0.57 -0.62 6.45
C PHE A 64 1.80 -0.45 7.33
N PHE A 65 2.94 -0.28 6.68
CA PHE A 65 4.22 -0.07 7.33
C PHE A 65 4.88 1.18 6.78
N LEU A 66 5.68 1.83 7.62
CA LEU A 66 6.57 2.89 7.18
C LEU A 66 7.84 2.25 6.64
N GLY A 67 8.27 2.68 5.47
CA GLY A 67 9.45 2.12 4.84
C GLY A 67 10.22 3.15 4.04
N GLU A 68 11.51 2.89 3.89
CA GLU A 68 12.38 3.67 3.01
C GLU A 68 12.69 2.87 1.76
N VAL A 69 12.55 3.51 0.61
CA VAL A 69 12.84 2.90 -0.68
C VAL A 69 13.89 3.73 -1.41
N ALA A 70 14.64 3.07 -2.29
CA ALA A 70 15.59 3.73 -3.17
C ALA A 70 15.40 3.22 -4.60
N GLY A 71 15.71 4.06 -5.57
CA GLY A 71 15.61 3.71 -6.98
C GLY A 71 14.39 4.31 -7.66
N VAL A 72 14.22 3.94 -8.92
CA VAL A 72 13.12 4.45 -9.76
C VAL A 72 12.07 3.35 -9.90
N PRO A 73 10.80 3.62 -9.56
CA PRO A 73 9.74 2.64 -9.71
C PRO A 73 9.53 2.24 -11.18
N LYS A 74 9.20 0.97 -11.35
CA LYS A 74 8.82 0.39 -12.63
C LYS A 74 7.47 -0.25 -12.46
N VAL A 75 6.43 0.40 -12.95
CA VAL A 75 5.06 -0.06 -12.72
C VAL A 75 4.76 -1.35 -13.46
N ARG A 76 3.93 -2.20 -12.84
CA ARG A 76 3.50 -3.46 -13.43
C ARG A 76 2.41 -3.21 -14.46
N GLU A 77 2.74 -3.44 -15.72
CA GLU A 77 1.82 -3.27 -16.83
C GLU A 77 0.57 -4.15 -16.65
N GLY A 78 -0.61 -3.56 -16.89
CA GLY A 78 -1.88 -4.26 -16.75
C GLY A 78 -2.53 -4.15 -15.38
N GLU A 79 -1.78 -3.83 -14.33
CA GLU A 79 -2.30 -3.64 -12.97
C GLU A 79 -2.11 -2.21 -12.49
N ILE A 80 -0.97 -1.61 -12.83
CA ILE A 80 -0.60 -0.26 -12.41
C ILE A 80 -0.29 0.56 -13.66
N ASP A 81 -0.97 1.69 -13.83
CA ASP A 81 -0.75 2.58 -14.98
C ASP A 81 0.43 3.52 -14.76
N LYS A 82 0.58 4.02 -13.52
CA LYS A 82 1.57 5.05 -13.20
C LYS A 82 1.79 5.14 -11.70
N PHE A 83 2.84 5.85 -11.31
CA PHE A 83 3.14 6.13 -9.91
C PHE A 83 3.31 7.62 -9.68
N LYS A 84 3.27 8.04 -8.41
CA LYS A 84 3.46 9.43 -8.02
C LYS A 84 4.08 9.51 -6.63
N TRP A 85 5.04 10.40 -6.46
CA TRP A 85 5.58 10.76 -5.15
C TRP A 85 4.80 11.97 -4.64
N VAL A 86 4.29 11.85 -3.41
CA VAL A 86 3.54 12.93 -2.77
C VAL A 86 4.06 13.13 -1.35
N THR A 87 3.80 14.31 -0.78
CA THR A 87 4.10 14.58 0.62
C THR A 87 3.06 13.91 1.52
N ALA A 88 3.39 13.77 2.80
CA ALA A 88 2.45 13.24 3.79
C ALA A 88 1.15 14.05 3.83
N GLU A 89 1.24 15.37 3.70
CA GLU A 89 0.07 16.25 3.71
C GLU A 89 -0.83 16.06 2.49
N GLU A 90 -0.25 15.75 1.34
CA GLU A 90 -1.00 15.54 0.10
C GLU A 90 -1.76 14.22 0.08
N LEU A 91 -1.41 13.26 0.94
CA LEU A 91 -2.06 11.94 0.96
C LEU A 91 -3.58 12.02 1.12
N LYS A 92 -4.07 12.98 1.89
CA LYS A 92 -5.52 13.14 2.12
C LYS A 92 -6.30 13.41 0.84
N ASP A 93 -5.63 13.96 -0.19
CA ASP A 93 -6.28 14.29 -1.46
C ASP A 93 -6.41 13.08 -2.39
N TYR A 94 -5.72 11.97 -2.07
CA TYR A 94 -5.65 10.79 -2.93
C TYR A 94 -6.21 9.53 -2.29
N LEU A 95 -6.13 9.40 -0.96
CA LEU A 95 -6.51 8.18 -0.25
C LEU A 95 -7.93 8.27 0.29
N PHE A 96 -8.59 7.12 0.40
CA PHE A 96 -9.84 7.02 1.14
C PHE A 96 -9.61 7.39 2.62
N PRO A 97 -10.62 7.93 3.32
CA PRO A 97 -10.47 8.42 4.69
C PRO A 97 -9.88 7.41 5.66
N ASP A 98 -10.32 6.15 5.62
CA ASP A 98 -9.81 5.11 6.53
C ASP A 98 -8.33 4.83 6.30
N THR A 99 -7.93 4.75 5.04
CA THR A 99 -6.53 4.53 4.67
C THR A 99 -5.68 5.73 5.07
N TYR A 100 -6.18 6.94 4.84
CA TYR A 100 -5.47 8.15 5.22
C TYR A 100 -5.23 8.22 6.73
N GLU A 101 -6.24 7.91 7.55
CA GLU A 101 -6.11 7.96 9.01
C GLU A 101 -5.09 6.92 9.52
N ALA A 102 -5.07 5.72 8.94
CA ALA A 102 -4.08 4.70 9.27
C ALA A 102 -2.66 5.18 8.95
N CYS A 103 -2.46 5.76 7.77
CA CYS A 103 -1.16 6.29 7.37
C CYS A 103 -0.70 7.46 8.23
N LYS A 104 -1.63 8.33 8.60
CA LYS A 104 -1.36 9.47 9.48
C LYS A 104 -0.83 9.00 10.84
N ALA A 105 -1.37 7.92 11.37
CA ALA A 105 -0.92 7.34 12.63
C ALA A 105 0.54 6.85 12.53
N LEU A 106 0.95 6.30 11.38
CA LEU A 106 2.32 5.85 11.15
C LEU A 106 3.32 7.00 11.01
N LEU A 107 2.87 8.13 10.49
CA LEU A 107 3.74 9.28 10.18
C LEU A 107 3.97 10.22 11.37
N ARG A 108 3.39 9.94 12.50
CA ARG A 108 3.60 10.71 13.74
C ARG A 108 4.92 10.43 14.40
#